data_5f6e579daeb7857edc8e33f76142f028
#
_entry.id   5f6e579daeb7857edc8e33f76142f028
#
_cell.length_a   1.000
_cell.length_b   1.000
_cell.length_c   1.000
_cell.angle_alpha   90.00
_cell.angle_beta   90.00
_cell.angle_gamma   90.00
#
_symmetry.space_group_name_H-M   'P 1'
#
loop_
_entity.id
_entity.type
_entity.pdbx_description
1 polymer ?
#
loop_
_entity_poly.entity_id
_entity_poly.type
_entity_poly.pdbx_seq_one_letter_code
_entity_poly.pdbx_strand_id
1 'polypeptide(L)'
;ASPRHRRITEFDESYPFKEFHKLTDTLSRHGTAILVQARTGHLPTNAYLHKWKLADTYKCTRCRAGHKETLNHITRECAAYTNERHKLRKVLKGNMNSPKLTLGDPIKAAAIVEFLIQTGRFKKQSRSENLRDKIDPAPD
;
A
#
# COMPACT_ATOMS: atom_id res chain seq x y z
N ALA A 1 0.76 23.04 -5.73
CA ALA A 1 0.98 21.63 -6.09
C ALA A 1 -0.29 20.82 -5.90
N SER A 2 -0.45 19.78 -6.67
CA SER A 2 -1.60 18.91 -6.52
C SER A 2 -1.52 18.12 -5.22
N PRO A 3 -2.64 17.65 -4.68
CA PRO A 3 -2.63 16.81 -3.49
C PRO A 3 -1.75 15.56 -3.67
N ARG A 4 -1.74 14.99 -4.87
CA ARG A 4 -0.91 13.83 -5.17
C ARG A 4 0.57 14.18 -5.02
N HIS A 5 0.97 15.30 -5.55
CA HIS A 5 2.36 15.74 -5.48
C HIS A 5 2.79 15.96 -4.02
N ARG A 6 1.94 16.59 -3.22
CA ARG A 6 2.25 16.81 -1.81
C ARG A 6 2.43 15.51 -1.06
N ARG A 7 1.57 14.53 -1.33
CA ARG A 7 1.67 13.23 -0.65
C ARG A 7 3.00 12.54 -0.97
N ILE A 8 3.44 12.63 -2.21
CA ILE A 8 4.70 12.00 -2.59
C ILE A 8 5.88 12.67 -1.89
N THR A 9 5.88 13.98 -1.80
CA THR A 9 6.98 14.71 -1.16
C THR A 9 7.03 14.51 0.34
N GLU A 10 5.93 14.04 0.96
CA GLU A 10 5.96 13.68 2.37
C GLU A 10 6.84 12.48 2.63
N PHE A 11 7.03 11.61 1.65
CA PHE A 11 7.78 10.38 1.81
C PHE A 11 9.16 10.42 1.16
N ASP A 12 9.37 11.31 0.22
CA ASP A 12 10.59 11.34 -0.56
C ASP A 12 10.94 12.79 -0.92
N GLU A 13 11.85 13.36 -0.16
CA GLU A 13 12.27 14.73 -0.38
C GLU A 13 13.02 14.91 -1.69
N SER A 14 13.55 13.85 -2.25
CA SER A 14 14.26 13.92 -3.53
C SER A 14 13.34 13.75 -4.73
N TYR A 15 12.04 13.61 -4.47
CA TYR A 15 11.06 13.53 -5.55
C TYR A 15 11.34 14.67 -6.57
N PRO A 16 11.27 14.38 -7.88
CA PRO A 16 10.51 13.22 -8.38
C PRO A 16 11.36 12.05 -8.84
N PHE A 17 12.67 12.09 -8.79
CA PHE A 17 13.38 11.14 -9.62
C PHE A 17 14.32 10.14 -8.95
N LYS A 18 15.42 10.61 -8.40
CA LYS A 18 16.54 9.72 -8.08
C LYS A 18 16.19 8.61 -7.09
N GLU A 19 15.61 8.96 -5.97
CA GLU A 19 15.33 7.96 -4.93
C GLU A 19 14.23 7.01 -5.36
N PHE A 20 13.27 7.50 -6.15
CA PHE A 20 12.22 6.63 -6.65
C PHE A 20 12.79 5.55 -7.55
N HIS A 21 13.73 5.89 -8.42
CA HIS A 21 14.35 4.88 -9.29
C HIS A 21 15.10 3.83 -8.48
N LYS A 22 15.81 4.25 -7.42
CA LYS A 22 16.48 3.29 -6.54
C LYS A 22 15.47 2.36 -5.87
N LEU A 23 14.33 2.90 -5.45
CA LEU A 23 13.29 2.09 -4.83
C LEU A 23 12.75 1.04 -5.77
N THR A 24 12.56 1.38 -7.04
CA THR A 24 11.91 0.47 -7.97
C THR A 24 12.86 -0.52 -8.63
N ASP A 25 14.16 -0.24 -8.65
CA ASP A 25 15.13 -1.12 -9.31
C ASP A 25 15.16 -2.53 -8.75
N THR A 26 14.90 -2.69 -7.46
CA THR A 26 14.95 -4.00 -6.81
C THR A 26 13.59 -4.66 -6.67
N LEU A 27 12.54 -3.97 -7.08
CA LEU A 27 11.17 -4.49 -6.91
C LEU A 27 10.66 -5.11 -8.20
N SER A 28 9.80 -6.12 -8.06
CA SER A 28 9.06 -6.65 -9.20
C SER A 28 8.10 -5.57 -9.72
N ARG A 29 7.57 -5.80 -10.91
CA ARG A 29 6.56 -4.90 -11.47
C ARG A 29 5.35 -4.77 -10.53
N HIS A 30 4.90 -5.89 -9.97
CA HIS A 30 3.80 -5.90 -9.02
C HIS A 30 4.17 -5.13 -7.75
N GLY A 31 5.39 -5.34 -7.23
CA GLY A 31 5.86 -4.63 -6.05
C GLY A 31 5.97 -3.13 -6.30
N THR A 32 6.43 -2.74 -7.47
CA THR A 32 6.51 -1.32 -7.84
C THR A 32 5.12 -0.69 -7.87
N ALA A 33 4.14 -1.40 -8.43
CA ALA A 33 2.77 -0.90 -8.47
C ALA A 33 2.21 -0.70 -7.05
N ILE A 34 2.46 -1.65 -6.16
CA ILE A 34 2.03 -1.52 -4.77
C ILE A 34 2.69 -0.31 -4.11
N LEU A 35 3.99 -0.12 -4.33
CA LEU A 35 4.70 1.02 -3.75
C LEU A 35 4.11 2.35 -4.23
N VAL A 36 3.87 2.47 -5.52
CA VAL A 36 3.28 3.69 -6.08
C VAL A 36 1.90 3.94 -5.47
N GLN A 37 1.08 2.91 -5.38
CA GLN A 37 -0.25 3.04 -4.81
C GLN A 37 -0.20 3.45 -3.34
N ALA A 38 0.74 2.87 -2.58
CA ALA A 38 0.88 3.21 -1.17
C ALA A 38 1.33 4.67 -1.00
N ARG A 39 2.26 5.12 -1.82
CA ARG A 39 2.79 6.48 -1.72
C ARG A 39 1.78 7.53 -2.13
N THR A 40 0.93 7.22 -3.11
CA THR A 40 -0.06 8.18 -3.61
C THR A 40 -1.40 8.09 -2.90
N GLY A 41 -1.56 7.12 -2.00
CA GLY A 41 -2.82 6.96 -1.28
C GLY A 41 -3.89 6.22 -2.05
N HIS A 42 -3.52 5.50 -3.11
CA HIS A 42 -4.47 4.79 -3.96
C HIS A 42 -4.45 3.27 -3.77
N LEU A 43 -3.80 2.79 -2.71
CA LEU A 43 -3.79 1.36 -2.44
C LEU A 43 -5.23 0.89 -2.20
N PRO A 44 -5.67 -0.20 -2.86
CA PRO A 44 -7.08 -0.59 -2.81
C PRO A 44 -7.47 -1.30 -1.50
N THR A 45 -7.41 -0.57 -0.41
CA THR A 45 -7.95 -1.01 0.86
C THR A 45 -9.46 -0.84 0.84
N ASN A 46 -10.16 -1.45 1.79
CA ASN A 46 -11.61 -1.28 1.85
C ASN A 46 -12.01 0.19 2.10
N ALA A 47 -11.22 0.91 2.90
CA ALA A 47 -11.50 2.32 3.12
C ALA A 47 -11.43 3.11 1.82
N TYR A 48 -10.42 2.84 1.00
CA TYR A 48 -10.27 3.50 -0.29
C TYR A 48 -11.37 3.08 -1.25
N LEU A 49 -11.59 1.78 -1.38
CA LEU A 49 -12.57 1.25 -2.32
C LEU A 49 -13.99 1.68 -1.97
N HIS A 50 -14.32 1.68 -0.68
CA HIS A 50 -15.65 2.10 -0.24
C HIS A 50 -15.93 3.56 -0.59
N LYS A 51 -14.91 4.40 -0.49
CA LYS A 51 -15.03 5.81 -0.86
C LYS A 51 -15.48 5.96 -2.32
N TRP A 52 -15.06 5.05 -3.18
CA TRP A 52 -15.40 5.07 -4.60
C TRP A 52 -16.54 4.10 -4.93
N LYS A 53 -17.24 3.60 -3.91
CA LYS A 53 -18.36 2.68 -4.07
C LYS A 53 -17.97 1.36 -4.75
N LEU A 54 -16.71 0.96 -4.59
CA LEU A 54 -16.21 -0.28 -5.14
C LEU A 54 -16.12 -1.40 -4.10
N ALA A 55 -16.47 -1.10 -2.86
CA ALA A 55 -16.57 -2.10 -1.80
C ALA A 55 -17.80 -1.78 -0.95
N ASP A 56 -18.42 -2.83 -0.43
CA ASP A 56 -19.63 -2.67 0.38
C ASP A 56 -19.34 -2.09 1.77
N THR A 57 -18.13 -2.22 2.26
CA THR A 57 -17.78 -1.75 3.58
C THR A 57 -16.39 -1.12 3.57
N TYR A 58 -16.19 -0.15 4.48
CA TYR A 58 -14.86 0.41 4.69
C TYR A 58 -14.09 -0.37 5.74
N LYS A 59 -14.72 -1.35 6.39
CA LYS A 59 -14.12 -2.08 7.51
C LYS A 59 -13.21 -3.20 7.05
N CYS A 60 -12.21 -3.51 7.88
CA CYS A 60 -11.35 -4.65 7.63
C CYS A 60 -12.16 -5.93 7.83
N THR A 61 -12.14 -6.80 6.83
CA THR A 61 -12.84 -8.08 6.90
C THR A 61 -11.97 -9.20 7.42
N ARG A 62 -10.67 -8.95 7.58
CA ARG A 62 -9.73 -9.99 7.99
C ARG A 62 -9.67 -10.16 9.50
N CYS A 63 -9.58 -9.07 10.26
CA CYS A 63 -9.53 -9.17 11.73
C CYS A 63 -10.91 -9.10 12.38
N ARG A 64 -11.91 -8.63 11.65
CA ARG A 64 -13.29 -8.54 12.14
C ARG A 64 -13.45 -7.72 13.41
N ALA A 65 -12.54 -6.80 13.67
CA ALA A 65 -12.61 -5.97 14.86
C ALA A 65 -13.38 -4.66 14.65
N GLY A 66 -13.92 -4.46 13.45
CA GLY A 66 -14.69 -3.26 13.16
C GLY A 66 -13.86 -2.05 12.76
N HIS A 67 -12.55 -2.23 12.63
CA HIS A 67 -11.68 -1.12 12.25
C HIS A 67 -11.75 -0.82 10.75
N LYS A 68 -11.57 0.46 10.43
CA LYS A 68 -11.47 0.87 9.04
C LYS A 68 -10.20 0.26 8.43
N GLU A 69 -10.32 -0.35 7.25
CA GLU A 69 -9.16 -0.96 6.60
C GLU A 69 -8.40 0.09 5.82
N THR A 70 -7.36 0.62 6.43
CA THR A 70 -6.43 1.57 5.82
C THR A 70 -5.05 0.93 5.73
N LEU A 71 -4.14 1.57 5.03
CA LEU A 71 -2.75 1.10 5.01
C LEU A 71 -2.19 1.06 6.43
N ASN A 72 -2.51 2.08 7.23
CA ASN A 72 -2.05 2.13 8.62
C ASN A 72 -2.58 0.94 9.43
N HIS A 73 -3.86 0.61 9.28
CA HIS A 73 -4.44 -0.53 9.98
C HIS A 73 -3.73 -1.83 9.60
N ILE A 74 -3.54 -2.05 8.29
CA ILE A 74 -2.90 -3.28 7.80
C ILE A 74 -1.47 -3.40 8.30
N THR A 75 -0.71 -2.32 8.26
CA THR A 75 0.71 -2.38 8.61
C THR A 75 0.97 -2.39 10.11
N ARG A 76 0.10 -1.80 10.90
CA ARG A 76 0.36 -1.60 12.33
C ARG A 76 -0.60 -2.29 13.28
N GLU A 77 -1.84 -2.44 12.89
CA GLU A 77 -2.90 -2.78 13.84
C GLU A 77 -3.59 -4.12 13.62
N CYS A 78 -3.72 -4.55 12.40
CA CYS A 78 -4.56 -5.70 12.10
C CYS A 78 -4.00 -7.00 12.66
N ALA A 79 -4.78 -7.66 13.51
CA ALA A 79 -4.36 -8.91 14.14
C ALA A 79 -4.22 -10.05 13.14
N ALA A 80 -4.89 -9.96 12.00
CA ALA A 80 -4.83 -11.02 11.00
C ALA A 80 -3.45 -11.17 10.37
N TYR A 81 -2.61 -10.15 10.45
CA TYR A 81 -1.29 -10.14 9.83
C TYR A 81 -0.16 -10.08 10.85
N THR A 82 -0.38 -10.60 12.04
CA THR A 82 0.61 -10.54 13.11
C THR A 82 1.92 -11.23 12.73
N ASN A 83 1.85 -12.38 12.09
CA ASN A 83 3.05 -13.13 11.70
C ASN A 83 3.86 -12.37 10.65
N GLU A 84 3.20 -11.85 9.64
CA GLU A 84 3.85 -11.09 8.58
C GLU A 84 4.43 -9.80 9.14
N ARG A 85 3.72 -9.16 10.06
CA ARG A 85 4.19 -7.94 10.70
C ARG A 85 5.42 -8.16 11.55
N HIS A 86 5.56 -9.35 12.13
CA HIS A 86 6.73 -9.65 12.93
C HIS A 86 8.01 -9.50 12.11
N LYS A 87 8.00 -9.98 10.87
CA LYS A 87 9.14 -9.84 9.98
C LYS A 87 9.38 -8.38 9.62
N LEU A 88 8.30 -7.64 9.38
CA LEU A 88 8.40 -6.23 9.05
C LEU A 88 9.04 -5.43 10.19
N ARG A 89 8.65 -5.73 11.43
CA ARG A 89 9.20 -5.04 12.59
C ARG A 89 10.70 -5.21 12.73
N LYS A 90 11.23 -6.36 12.33
CA LYS A 90 12.66 -6.59 12.39
C LYS A 90 13.44 -5.63 11.50
N VAL A 91 12.84 -5.25 10.38
CA VAL A 91 13.47 -4.30 9.45
C VAL A 91 13.21 -2.86 9.86
N LEU A 92 11.97 -2.53 10.19
CA LEU A 92 11.59 -1.15 10.48
C LEU A 92 11.98 -0.69 11.88
N LYS A 93 12.01 -1.61 12.84
CA LYS A 93 12.32 -1.29 14.23
C LYS A 93 11.50 -0.10 14.73
N GLY A 94 12.14 0.94 15.23
CA GLY A 94 11.45 2.11 15.74
C GLY A 94 10.72 2.94 14.69
N ASN A 95 10.96 2.67 13.42
CA ASN A 95 10.33 3.43 12.34
C ASN A 95 8.94 2.91 11.97
N MET A 96 8.43 1.93 12.69
CA MET A 96 7.06 1.43 12.45
C MET A 96 6.02 2.55 12.50
N ASN A 97 6.28 3.58 13.30
CA ASN A 97 5.33 4.66 13.47
C ASN A 97 5.61 5.87 12.58
N SER A 98 6.49 5.75 11.61
CA SER A 98 6.88 6.88 10.77
C SER A 98 6.77 6.54 9.29
N PRO A 99 5.57 6.63 8.70
CA PRO A 99 5.37 6.30 7.27
C PRO A 99 6.27 7.11 6.36
N LYS A 100 6.51 8.37 6.72
CA LYS A 100 7.33 9.25 5.90
C LYS A 100 8.72 8.66 5.68
N LEU A 101 9.33 8.16 6.73
CA LEU A 101 10.66 7.58 6.62
C LEU A 101 10.66 6.21 5.95
N THR A 102 9.64 5.40 6.24
CA THR A 102 9.64 4.02 5.78
C THR A 102 9.35 3.89 4.30
N LEU A 103 8.51 4.73 3.74
CA LEU A 103 8.18 4.65 2.31
C LEU A 103 9.18 5.38 1.42
N GLY A 104 10.03 6.21 2.00
CA GLY A 104 11.08 6.89 1.25
C GLY A 104 12.44 6.18 1.28
N ASP A 105 12.64 5.30 2.24
CA ASP A 105 13.90 4.56 2.39
C ASP A 105 13.86 3.29 1.55
N PRO A 106 14.83 3.05 0.64
CA PRO A 106 14.78 1.88 -0.24
C PRO A 106 14.61 0.54 0.47
N ILE A 107 15.36 0.32 1.54
CA ILE A 107 15.31 -0.96 2.24
C ILE A 107 13.98 -1.13 2.98
N LYS A 108 13.54 -0.08 3.66
CA LYS A 108 12.31 -0.14 4.44
C LYS A 108 11.08 -0.16 3.54
N ALA A 109 11.11 0.58 2.45
CA ALA A 109 10.00 0.56 1.49
C ALA A 109 9.87 -0.83 0.87
N ALA A 110 11.00 -1.47 0.53
CA ALA A 110 10.97 -2.83 -0.01
C ALA A 110 10.38 -3.81 1.01
N ALA A 111 10.72 -3.64 2.28
CA ALA A 111 10.17 -4.49 3.34
C ALA A 111 8.67 -4.30 3.50
N ILE A 112 8.17 -3.08 3.39
CA ILE A 112 6.74 -2.80 3.46
C ILE A 112 6.02 -3.42 2.27
N VAL A 113 6.57 -3.29 1.06
CA VAL A 113 5.99 -3.89 -0.13
C VAL A 113 5.93 -5.41 0.02
N GLU A 114 7.02 -6.03 0.49
CA GLU A 114 7.05 -7.46 0.73
C GLU A 114 5.99 -7.88 1.74
N PHE A 115 5.83 -7.11 2.81
CA PHE A 115 4.79 -7.37 3.80
C PHE A 115 3.41 -7.32 3.15
N LEU A 116 3.15 -6.29 2.35
CA LEU A 116 1.84 -6.16 1.70
C LEU A 116 1.55 -7.30 0.74
N ILE A 117 2.58 -7.78 0.03
CA ILE A 117 2.43 -8.94 -0.84
C ILE A 117 2.11 -10.19 -0.01
N GLN A 118 2.82 -10.38 1.11
CA GLN A 118 2.64 -11.55 1.96
C GLN A 118 1.27 -11.60 2.64
N THR A 119 0.62 -10.45 2.82
CA THR A 119 -0.73 -10.45 3.40
C THR A 119 -1.75 -11.15 2.50
N GLY A 120 -1.43 -11.29 1.22
CA GLY A 120 -2.38 -11.84 0.25
C GLY A 120 -3.54 -10.92 -0.06
N ARG A 121 -3.52 -9.70 0.47
CA ARG A 121 -4.61 -8.75 0.29
C ARG A 121 -4.54 -8.05 -1.05
N PHE A 122 -3.34 -7.87 -1.60
CA PHE A 122 -3.12 -7.15 -2.85
C PHE A 122 -2.46 -8.07 -3.87
N LYS A 123 -3.18 -9.10 -4.29
CA LYS A 123 -2.65 -10.07 -5.23
C LYS A 123 -2.51 -9.47 -6.62
N LYS A 124 -1.54 -10.00 -7.37
CA LYS A 124 -1.38 -9.61 -8.75
C LYS A 124 -2.63 -10.00 -9.52
N GLN A 125 -3.23 -9.06 -10.22
CA GLN A 125 -4.44 -9.34 -10.98
C GLN A 125 -4.10 -9.88 -12.37
N SER A 126 -4.94 -10.78 -12.86
CA SER A 126 -4.84 -11.24 -14.24
C SER A 126 -5.39 -10.13 -15.14
N ARG A 127 -5.17 -10.29 -16.44
CA ARG A 127 -5.70 -9.32 -17.40
C ARG A 127 -7.20 -9.17 -17.30
N SER A 128 -7.90 -10.27 -17.10
CA SER A 128 -9.34 -10.24 -17.04
C SER A 128 -9.87 -9.65 -15.73
N GLU A 129 -9.01 -9.51 -14.75
CA GLU A 129 -9.41 -9.00 -13.44
C GLU A 129 -8.77 -7.66 -13.13
N ASN A 130 -8.19 -6.99 -14.12
CA ASN A 130 -7.51 -5.76 -13.83
C ASN A 130 -8.50 -4.69 -13.38
N LEU A 131 -7.97 -3.66 -12.76
CA LEU A 131 -8.78 -2.63 -12.16
C LEU A 131 -9.68 -1.93 -13.16
N ARG A 132 -9.24 -1.81 -14.39
CA ARG A 132 -10.01 -1.17 -15.42
C ARG A 132 -11.35 -1.87 -15.66
N ASP A 133 -11.32 -3.20 -15.66
CA ASP A 133 -12.55 -3.96 -15.88
C ASP A 133 -13.52 -3.77 -14.72
N LYS A 134 -13.00 -3.47 -13.54
CA LYS A 134 -13.84 -3.29 -12.37
C LYS A 134 -14.32 -1.87 -12.19
N ILE A 135 -13.51 -0.91 -12.55
CA ILE A 135 -13.85 0.49 -12.36
C ILE A 135 -14.62 1.05 -13.53
N ASP A 136 -14.29 0.59 -14.70
CA ASP A 136 -14.97 1.02 -15.92
C ASP A 136 -15.82 -0.13 -16.39
N PRO A 137 -16.94 -0.32 -15.75
CA PRO A 137 -17.77 -1.38 -16.11
C PRO A 137 -18.27 -1.00 -17.43
N ALA A 138 -18.00 -1.67 -18.29
CA ALA A 138 -18.52 -1.59 -19.48
C ALA A 138 -19.48 -0.56 -19.53
N PRO A 139 -19.23 0.39 -20.10
CA PRO A 139 -20.14 1.39 -20.12
C PRO A 139 -21.24 0.87 -20.82
N ASP A 140 -21.60 0.40 -20.67
CA ASP A 140 -22.45 0.12 -21.28
C ASP A 140 -22.96 0.66 -21.60
#